data_f7b0e5809ac24eb061bbea961bd57215
#
_entry.id   f7b0e5809ac24eb061bbea961bd57215
#
_cell.length_a   1.000
_cell.length_b   1.000
_cell.length_c   1.000
_cell.angle_alpha   90.00
_cell.angle_beta   90.00
_cell.angle_gamma   90.00
#
_symmetry.space_group_name_H-M   'P 1'
#
loop_
_entity.id
_entity.type
_entity.pdbx_description
1 polymer ?
#
loop_
_entity_poly.entity_id
_entity_poly.type
_entity_poly.pdbx_seq_one_letter_code
_entity_poly.pdbx_strand_id
1 'polypeptide(L)'
;VSEADDLIKIANLNNVLIQVGHIERFNPALFPLRELELDPKYLEIQRLAPYTSRGTDVPVVLDLMIHDIDLALSLVNSNVKSINANGVSIMTNSIDIANARIKFENGSIANITSSRIAKDRVRKIKLFQQDLYITIDFLASITEIYRAMDANQKDEKAIMSAIMETNGK
;
A
#
# COMPACT_ATOMS: atom_id res chain seq x y z
N VAL A 1 17.05 -0.45 14.79
CA VAL A 1 16.29 0.40 15.74
C VAL A 1 17.26 1.27 16.52
N SER A 2 18.31 0.73 17.16
CA SER A 2 19.26 1.51 17.97
C SER A 2 19.93 2.67 17.19
N GLU A 3 20.37 2.44 15.97
CA GLU A 3 20.95 3.49 15.13
C GLU A 3 19.96 4.62 14.82
N ALA A 4 18.67 4.29 14.63
CA ALA A 4 17.63 5.30 14.42
C ALA A 4 17.42 6.14 15.69
N ASP A 5 17.43 5.50 16.87
CA ASP A 5 17.32 6.21 18.14
C ASP A 5 18.51 7.15 18.38
N ASP A 6 19.71 6.74 17.99
CA ASP A 6 20.91 7.58 18.10
C ASP A 6 20.87 8.76 17.12
N LEU A 7 20.40 8.55 15.87
CA LEU A 7 20.18 9.63 14.92
C LEU A 7 19.15 10.64 15.43
N ILE A 8 18.04 10.18 16.01
CA ILE A 8 17.02 11.06 16.61
C ILE A 8 17.61 11.89 17.75
N LYS A 9 18.41 11.29 18.64
CA LYS A 9 19.09 12.01 19.73
C LYS A 9 20.01 13.10 19.18
N ILE A 10 20.84 12.76 18.18
CA ILE A 10 21.78 13.71 17.56
C ILE A 10 21.02 14.87 16.90
N ALA A 11 19.93 14.56 16.20
CA ALA A 11 19.10 15.58 15.57
C ALA A 11 18.51 16.54 16.58
N ASN A 12 17.94 16.00 17.67
CA ASN A 12 17.38 16.82 18.75
C ASN A 12 18.44 17.69 19.44
N LEU A 13 19.64 17.17 19.69
CA LEU A 13 20.75 17.94 20.28
C LEU A 13 21.20 19.08 19.38
N ASN A 14 21.13 18.94 18.07
CA ASN A 14 21.56 19.93 17.10
C ASN A 14 20.41 20.77 16.54
N ASN A 15 19.17 20.55 17.00
CA ASN A 15 17.96 21.23 16.53
C ASN A 15 17.78 21.14 15.00
N VAL A 16 18.04 19.96 14.43
CA VAL A 16 17.87 19.67 12.99
C VAL A 16 16.73 18.69 12.77
N LEU A 17 16.07 18.80 11.61
CA LEU A 17 15.01 17.90 11.22
C LEU A 17 15.57 16.67 10.51
N ILE A 18 15.04 15.50 10.86
CA ILE A 18 15.23 14.26 10.09
C ILE A 18 13.88 13.89 9.48
N GLN A 19 13.89 13.61 8.18
CA GLN A 19 12.75 13.11 7.45
C GLN A 19 13.11 11.82 6.72
N VAL A 20 12.33 10.76 6.96
CA VAL A 20 12.47 9.51 6.21
C VAL A 20 11.89 9.71 4.80
N GLY A 21 12.62 9.26 3.78
CA GLY A 21 12.27 9.45 2.37
C GLY A 21 11.18 8.51 1.86
N HIS A 22 9.99 8.53 2.46
CA HIS A 22 8.81 7.79 1.97
C HIS A 22 8.20 8.49 0.76
N ILE A 23 8.93 8.48 -0.36
CA ILE A 23 8.61 9.27 -1.56
C ILE A 23 7.31 8.86 -2.25
N GLU A 24 6.84 7.64 -2.03
CA GLU A 24 5.55 7.17 -2.60
C GLU A 24 4.35 7.96 -2.08
N ARG A 25 4.43 8.61 -0.91
CA ARG A 25 3.40 9.54 -0.42
C ARG A 25 3.16 10.74 -1.33
N PHE A 26 4.14 11.06 -2.18
CA PHE A 26 4.09 12.20 -3.11
C PHE A 26 3.83 11.76 -4.55
N ASN A 27 3.52 10.50 -4.77
CA ASN A 27 3.17 10.00 -6.09
C ASN A 27 1.89 10.68 -6.58
N PRO A 28 1.86 11.21 -7.82
CA PRO A 28 0.68 11.88 -8.38
C PRO A 28 -0.60 11.05 -8.35
N ALA A 29 -0.48 9.72 -8.41
CA ALA A 29 -1.63 8.81 -8.27
C ALA A 29 -2.39 8.98 -6.95
N LEU A 30 -1.78 9.53 -5.89
CA LEU A 30 -2.45 9.77 -4.62
C LEU A 30 -3.17 11.13 -4.54
N PHE A 31 -2.92 12.04 -5.48
CA PHE A 31 -3.49 13.40 -5.41
C PHE A 31 -5.02 13.41 -5.43
N PRO A 32 -5.72 12.59 -6.24
CA PRO A 32 -7.17 12.55 -6.22
C PRO A 32 -7.78 12.15 -4.87
N LEU A 33 -7.04 11.41 -4.04
CA LEU A 33 -7.52 10.96 -2.73
C LEU A 33 -7.61 12.10 -1.71
N ARG A 34 -6.89 13.20 -1.91
CA ARG A 34 -6.86 14.35 -0.99
C ARG A 34 -8.21 15.06 -0.85
N GLU A 35 -9.08 14.92 -1.85
CA GLU A 35 -10.41 15.50 -1.89
C GLU A 35 -11.50 14.55 -1.36
N LEU A 36 -11.09 13.34 -0.89
CA LEU A 36 -12.00 12.33 -0.42
C LEU A 36 -11.89 12.16 1.10
N GLU A 37 -13.04 11.97 1.73
CA GLU A 37 -13.10 11.46 3.09
C GLU A 37 -12.86 9.95 3.05
N LEU A 38 -11.68 9.53 3.47
CA LEU A 38 -11.28 8.12 3.44
C LEU A 38 -11.56 7.46 4.80
N ASP A 39 -12.32 6.37 4.75
CA ASP A 39 -12.52 5.42 5.85
C ASP A 39 -12.38 3.98 5.31
N PRO A 40 -11.19 3.59 4.86
CA PRO A 40 -10.98 2.30 4.24
C PRO A 40 -11.30 1.18 5.22
N LYS A 41 -12.09 0.21 4.77
CA LYS A 41 -12.37 -1.03 5.53
C LYS A 41 -11.40 -2.14 5.13
N TYR A 42 -10.94 -2.11 3.88
CA TYR A 42 -10.01 -3.10 3.38
C TYR A 42 -9.06 -2.49 2.34
N LEU A 43 -7.77 -2.81 2.47
CA LEU A 43 -6.74 -2.49 1.49
C LEU A 43 -6.08 -3.77 1.00
N GLU A 44 -5.92 -3.89 -0.31
CA GLU A 44 -5.08 -4.88 -0.97
C GLU A 44 -3.92 -4.14 -1.65
N ILE A 45 -2.69 -4.44 -1.23
CA ILE A 45 -1.49 -3.75 -1.70
C ILE A 45 -0.53 -4.76 -2.29
N GLN A 46 -0.08 -4.51 -3.52
CA GLN A 46 0.83 -5.38 -4.24
C GLN A 46 2.03 -4.59 -4.78
N ARG A 47 3.23 -5.02 -4.41
CA ARG A 47 4.49 -4.52 -4.95
C ARG A 47 5.34 -5.68 -5.43
N LEU A 48 5.33 -5.90 -6.72
CA LEU A 48 6.04 -6.98 -7.39
C LEU A 48 7.12 -6.39 -8.29
N ALA A 49 8.32 -6.94 -8.24
CA ALA A 49 9.43 -6.53 -9.08
C ALA A 49 10.16 -7.75 -9.66
N PRO A 50 10.64 -7.68 -10.91
CA PRO A 50 11.54 -8.68 -11.45
C PRO A 50 12.84 -8.74 -10.65
N TYR A 51 13.46 -9.91 -10.63
CA TYR A 51 14.76 -10.10 -9.98
C TYR A 51 15.82 -9.18 -10.58
N THR A 52 16.59 -8.56 -9.70
CA THR A 52 17.81 -7.83 -10.05
C THR A 52 18.90 -8.21 -9.05
N SER A 53 20.16 -8.19 -9.46
CA SER A 53 21.30 -8.46 -8.57
C SER A 53 21.54 -7.35 -7.53
N ARG A 54 20.88 -6.20 -7.69
CA ARG A 54 21.00 -5.04 -6.79
C ARG A 54 20.07 -5.22 -5.58
N GLY A 55 20.59 -4.98 -4.37
CA GLY A 55 19.79 -4.99 -3.14
C GLY A 55 19.40 -6.39 -2.64
N THR A 56 20.12 -7.43 -3.08
CA THR A 56 19.86 -8.83 -2.64
C THR A 56 20.32 -9.11 -1.21
N ASP A 57 21.13 -8.25 -0.65
CA ASP A 57 21.60 -8.24 0.73
C ASP A 57 20.56 -7.72 1.74
N VAL A 58 19.53 -7.01 1.27
CA VAL A 58 18.45 -6.47 2.10
C VAL A 58 17.17 -7.29 1.89
N PRO A 59 16.45 -7.71 2.96
CA PRO A 59 15.15 -8.39 2.83
C PRO A 59 14.13 -7.56 2.07
N VAL A 60 13.24 -8.21 1.29
CA VAL A 60 12.18 -7.55 0.50
C VAL A 60 11.27 -6.65 1.34
N VAL A 61 11.17 -6.93 2.63
CA VAL A 61 10.40 -6.12 3.58
C VAL A 61 10.99 -4.72 3.72
N LEU A 62 12.30 -4.62 3.89
CA LEU A 62 12.99 -3.34 4.07
C LEU A 62 13.25 -2.61 2.75
N ASP A 63 13.33 -3.34 1.63
CA ASP A 63 13.58 -2.76 0.32
C ASP A 63 12.29 -2.32 -0.39
N LEU A 64 11.24 -3.15 -0.35
CA LEU A 64 9.99 -2.93 -1.09
C LEU A 64 8.78 -2.69 -0.18
N MET A 65 8.50 -3.61 0.76
CA MET A 65 7.26 -3.59 1.55
C MET A 65 7.16 -2.37 2.48
N ILE A 66 8.28 -1.83 2.93
CA ILE A 66 8.31 -0.67 3.83
C ILE A 66 7.53 0.53 3.27
N HIS A 67 7.58 0.76 1.96
CA HIS A 67 6.83 1.82 1.30
C HIS A 67 5.32 1.58 1.36
N ASP A 68 4.90 0.34 1.22
CA ASP A 68 3.49 -0.06 1.22
C ASP A 68 2.91 -0.10 2.64
N ILE A 69 3.74 -0.46 3.62
CA ILE A 69 3.40 -0.33 5.04
C ILE A 69 3.15 1.14 5.38
N ASP A 70 4.05 2.03 4.96
CA ASP A 70 3.93 3.46 5.16
C ASP A 70 2.63 4.03 4.55
N LEU A 71 2.31 3.62 3.31
CA LEU A 71 1.06 4.01 2.66
C LEU A 71 -0.17 3.47 3.39
N ALA A 72 -0.17 2.21 3.83
CA ALA A 72 -1.27 1.63 4.58
C ALA A 72 -1.52 2.39 5.89
N LEU A 73 -0.45 2.72 6.62
CA LEU A 73 -0.53 3.51 7.86
C LEU A 73 -1.01 4.94 7.62
N SER A 74 -0.71 5.52 6.44
CA SER A 74 -1.15 6.88 6.10
C SER A 74 -2.59 6.96 5.61
N LEU A 75 -3.10 5.88 4.99
CA LEU A 75 -4.46 5.82 4.45
C LEU A 75 -5.50 5.40 5.50
N VAL A 76 -5.08 4.63 6.51
CA VAL A 76 -5.96 4.17 7.60
C VAL A 76 -5.71 5.01 8.84
N ASN A 77 -6.68 5.85 9.19
CA ASN A 77 -6.60 6.69 10.38
C ASN A 77 -6.95 5.90 11.65
N SER A 78 -6.09 4.93 12.02
CA SER A 78 -6.27 4.10 13.22
C SER A 78 -4.96 3.44 13.63
N ASN A 79 -4.81 3.10 14.91
CA ASN A 79 -3.66 2.35 15.41
C ASN A 79 -3.67 0.91 14.91
N VAL A 80 -2.48 0.33 14.81
CA VAL A 80 -2.31 -1.10 14.49
C VAL A 80 -2.68 -1.94 15.70
N LYS A 81 -3.62 -2.86 15.53
CA LYS A 81 -4.05 -3.83 16.55
C LYS A 81 -3.21 -5.09 16.55
N SER A 82 -2.94 -5.64 15.36
CA SER A 82 -2.14 -6.87 15.22
C SER A 82 -1.59 -7.01 13.81
N ILE A 83 -0.48 -7.75 13.70
CA ILE A 83 0.19 -8.07 12.44
C ILE A 83 0.36 -9.60 12.37
N ASN A 84 0.03 -10.17 11.20
CA ASN A 84 0.37 -11.54 10.85
C ASN A 84 1.17 -11.47 9.54
N ALA A 85 2.41 -11.96 9.57
CA ALA A 85 3.30 -11.85 8.42
C ALA A 85 4.09 -13.14 8.19
N ASN A 86 4.36 -13.42 6.92
CA ASN A 86 5.19 -14.54 6.48
C ASN A 86 6.16 -14.06 5.41
N GLY A 87 7.31 -14.71 5.33
CA GLY A 87 8.31 -14.45 4.31
C GLY A 87 9.05 -15.71 3.92
N VAL A 88 9.46 -15.79 2.67
CA VAL A 88 10.21 -16.94 2.12
C VAL A 88 11.40 -16.48 1.30
N SER A 89 12.50 -17.19 1.43
CA SER A 89 13.71 -17.07 0.63
C SER A 89 13.67 -18.14 -0.46
N ILE A 90 13.81 -17.75 -1.73
CA ILE A 90 13.73 -18.66 -2.88
C ILE A 90 14.99 -18.57 -3.74
N MET A 91 15.43 -17.36 -4.10
CA MET A 91 16.58 -17.13 -4.98
C MET A 91 17.77 -16.54 -4.24
N THR A 92 17.56 -15.90 -3.08
CA THR A 92 18.62 -15.27 -2.29
C THR A 92 18.68 -15.85 -0.88
N ASN A 93 19.70 -15.47 -0.11
CA ASN A 93 19.81 -15.83 1.32
C ASN A 93 18.92 -14.94 2.23
N SER A 94 18.26 -13.94 1.67
CA SER A 94 17.31 -13.09 2.39
C SER A 94 15.88 -13.37 1.91
N ILE A 95 14.88 -12.77 2.58
CA ILE A 95 13.47 -12.95 2.20
C ILE A 95 13.22 -12.29 0.83
N ASP A 96 12.77 -13.09 -0.15
CA ASP A 96 12.47 -12.65 -1.53
C ASP A 96 11.00 -12.35 -1.76
N ILE A 97 10.11 -13.04 -1.04
CA ILE A 97 8.66 -12.80 -1.05
C ILE A 97 8.20 -12.64 0.39
N ALA A 98 7.38 -11.64 0.63
CA ALA A 98 6.73 -11.43 1.92
C ALA A 98 5.25 -11.10 1.75
N ASN A 99 4.45 -11.57 2.70
CA ASN A 99 3.04 -11.20 2.85
C ASN A 99 2.80 -10.75 4.29
N ALA A 100 2.07 -9.65 4.45
CA ALA A 100 1.69 -9.13 5.75
C ALA A 100 0.20 -8.76 5.77
N ARG A 101 -0.50 -9.20 6.82
CA ARG A 101 -1.85 -8.77 7.13
C ARG A 101 -1.84 -7.92 8.38
N ILE A 102 -2.17 -6.64 8.22
CA ILE A 102 -2.26 -5.66 9.31
C ILE A 102 -3.74 -5.47 9.66
N LYS A 103 -4.08 -5.65 10.92
CA LYS A 103 -5.41 -5.33 11.46
C LYS A 103 -5.30 -4.06 12.28
N PHE A 104 -6.23 -3.14 12.10
CA PHE A 104 -6.32 -1.88 12.81
C PHE A 104 -7.38 -1.93 13.91
N GLU A 105 -7.31 -1.03 14.89
CA GLU A 105 -8.25 -0.97 16.02
C GLU A 105 -9.68 -0.63 15.57
N ASN A 106 -9.83 0.19 14.52
CA ASN A 106 -11.14 0.52 13.91
C ASN A 106 -11.76 -0.61 13.09
N GLY A 107 -11.10 -1.79 13.05
CA GLY A 107 -11.55 -2.97 12.29
C GLY A 107 -11.07 -3.04 10.85
N SER A 108 -10.40 -2.01 10.34
CA SER A 108 -9.82 -2.02 8.99
C SER A 108 -8.73 -3.08 8.86
N ILE A 109 -8.53 -3.57 7.63
CA ILE A 109 -7.53 -4.60 7.31
C ILE A 109 -6.73 -4.16 6.09
N ALA A 110 -5.39 -4.25 6.17
CA ALA A 110 -4.52 -4.15 5.00
C ALA A 110 -3.81 -5.48 4.76
N ASN A 111 -3.92 -6.01 3.55
CA ASN A 111 -3.11 -7.13 3.06
C ASN A 111 -2.05 -6.59 2.11
N ILE A 112 -0.79 -6.87 2.41
CA ILE A 112 0.37 -6.37 1.66
C ILE A 112 1.14 -7.57 1.15
N THR A 113 1.43 -7.59 -0.15
CA THR A 113 2.28 -8.61 -0.78
C THR A 113 3.41 -7.93 -1.54
N SER A 114 4.64 -8.32 -1.21
CA SER A 114 5.85 -7.84 -1.89
C SER A 114 6.70 -9.00 -2.38
N SER A 115 7.19 -8.88 -3.62
CA SER A 115 8.08 -9.87 -4.24
C SER A 115 9.15 -9.17 -5.08
N ARG A 116 10.40 -9.64 -4.97
CA ARG A 116 11.51 -9.22 -5.84
C ARG A 116 11.83 -10.21 -6.96
N ILE A 117 11.02 -11.28 -7.10
CA ILE A 117 11.23 -12.38 -8.06
C ILE A 117 10.00 -12.61 -8.94
N ALA A 118 9.20 -11.59 -9.15
CA ALA A 118 8.05 -11.65 -10.04
C ALA A 118 8.47 -11.52 -11.51
N LYS A 119 7.65 -12.03 -12.44
CA LYS A 119 7.85 -11.84 -13.86
C LYS A 119 7.63 -10.38 -14.26
N ASP A 120 6.54 -9.80 -13.80
CA ASP A 120 6.10 -8.46 -14.18
C ASP A 120 6.20 -7.50 -12.99
N ARG A 121 6.39 -6.21 -13.30
CA ARG A 121 6.42 -5.16 -12.30
C ARG A 121 4.98 -4.72 -11.99
N VAL A 122 4.62 -4.73 -10.70
CA VAL A 122 3.32 -4.27 -10.20
C VAL A 122 3.53 -3.36 -9.02
N ARG A 123 2.81 -2.22 -8.98
CA ARG A 123 2.69 -1.34 -7.80
C ARG A 123 1.26 -0.84 -7.75
N LYS A 124 0.41 -1.54 -7.01
CA LYS A 124 -1.04 -1.26 -6.98
C LYS A 124 -1.59 -1.30 -5.58
N ILE A 125 -2.55 -0.41 -5.34
CA ILE A 125 -3.42 -0.45 -4.16
C ILE A 125 -4.86 -0.54 -4.65
N LYS A 126 -5.64 -1.42 -4.02
CA LYS A 126 -7.09 -1.43 -4.08
C LYS A 126 -7.62 -1.08 -2.70
N LEU A 127 -8.45 -0.08 -2.63
CA LEU A 127 -9.06 0.41 -1.39
C LEU A 127 -10.57 0.24 -1.47
N PHE A 128 -11.13 -0.34 -0.43
CA PHE A 128 -12.56 -0.59 -0.29
C PHE A 128 -13.08 0.10 0.96
N GLN A 129 -14.09 0.94 0.80
CA GLN A 129 -14.88 1.51 1.88
C GLN A 129 -16.35 1.50 1.52
N GLN A 130 -17.22 1.95 2.40
CA GLN A 130 -18.64 2.03 2.11
C GLN A 130 -18.86 2.93 0.89
N ASP A 131 -19.62 2.43 -0.09
CA ASP A 131 -20.01 3.12 -1.33
C ASP A 131 -18.84 3.62 -2.21
N LEU A 132 -17.60 3.17 -1.94
CA LEU A 132 -16.43 3.61 -2.68
C LEU A 132 -15.41 2.47 -2.86
N TYR A 133 -15.03 2.25 -4.11
CA TYR A 133 -13.92 1.39 -4.49
C TYR A 133 -12.89 2.20 -5.27
N ILE A 134 -11.62 2.13 -4.89
CA ILE A 134 -10.54 2.88 -5.53
C ILE A 134 -9.45 1.90 -5.95
N THR A 135 -8.98 2.03 -7.19
CA THR A 135 -7.74 1.39 -7.66
C THR A 135 -6.69 2.44 -7.92
N ILE A 136 -5.47 2.18 -7.47
CA ILE A 136 -4.30 3.06 -7.65
C ILE A 136 -3.20 2.26 -8.31
N ASP A 137 -2.77 2.68 -9.49
CA ASP A 137 -1.60 2.16 -10.18
C ASP A 137 -0.47 3.19 -10.15
N PHE A 138 0.53 2.94 -9.31
CA PHE A 138 1.66 3.85 -9.12
C PHE A 138 2.63 3.88 -10.30
N LEU A 139 2.68 2.82 -11.12
CA LEU A 139 3.53 2.77 -12.30
C LEU A 139 2.94 3.61 -13.44
N ALA A 140 1.63 3.53 -13.61
CA ALA A 140 0.91 4.30 -14.61
C ALA A 140 0.55 5.71 -14.12
N SER A 141 0.68 5.99 -12.80
CA SER A 141 0.19 7.21 -12.14
C SER A 141 -1.30 7.44 -12.36
N ILE A 142 -2.09 6.36 -12.32
CA ILE A 142 -3.54 6.39 -12.56
C ILE A 142 -4.26 6.02 -11.27
N THR A 143 -5.35 6.73 -11.00
CA THR A 143 -6.31 6.38 -9.93
C THR A 143 -7.72 6.37 -10.51
N GLU A 144 -8.38 5.24 -10.33
CA GLU A 144 -9.77 5.04 -10.73
C GLU A 144 -10.64 4.99 -9.47
N ILE A 145 -11.73 5.75 -9.48
CA ILE A 145 -12.63 5.90 -8.34
C ILE A 145 -14.03 5.49 -8.78
N TYR A 146 -14.55 4.43 -8.18
CA TYR A 146 -15.87 3.88 -8.44
C TYR A 146 -16.77 4.15 -7.23
N ARG A 147 -17.90 4.83 -7.45
CA ARG A 147 -18.91 5.10 -6.42
C ARG A 147 -20.16 4.28 -6.69
N ALA A 148 -20.67 3.60 -5.65
CA ALA A 148 -22.00 3.02 -5.72
C ALA A 148 -23.02 4.15 -5.78
N MET A 149 -23.79 4.23 -6.85
CA MET A 149 -24.93 5.14 -6.96
C MET A 149 -26.12 4.43 -6.35
N ASP A 150 -26.69 5.01 -5.27
CA ASP A 150 -27.87 4.57 -4.53
C ASP A 150 -27.84 3.15 -3.91
N ALA A 151 -27.54 3.11 -2.62
CA ALA A 151 -27.66 1.91 -1.78
C ALA A 151 -29.11 1.37 -1.67
N ASN A 152 -30.12 2.07 -2.23
CA ASN A 152 -31.51 1.66 -2.25
C ASN A 152 -31.94 0.87 -3.50
N GLN A 153 -31.14 0.81 -4.53
CA GLN A 153 -31.37 -0.09 -5.66
C GLN A 153 -30.46 -1.33 -5.49
N LYS A 154 -31.04 -2.40 -4.94
CA LYS A 154 -30.49 -3.75 -4.93
C LYS A 154 -30.43 -4.34 -6.37
N ASP A 155 -29.82 -3.64 -7.29
CA ASP A 155 -29.65 -4.13 -8.63
C ASP A 155 -28.17 -4.54 -8.85
N GLU A 156 -27.87 -5.80 -8.54
CA GLU A 156 -26.55 -6.41 -8.80
C GLU A 156 -26.09 -6.22 -10.24
N LYS A 157 -27.03 -6.03 -11.18
CA LYS A 157 -26.72 -5.72 -12.58
C LYS A 157 -26.18 -4.31 -12.78
N ALA A 158 -26.58 -3.32 -11.97
CA ALA A 158 -26.10 -1.94 -12.09
C ALA A 158 -24.62 -1.82 -11.66
N ILE A 159 -24.21 -2.56 -10.63
CA ILE A 159 -22.81 -2.60 -10.17
C ILE A 159 -21.92 -3.24 -11.22
N MET A 160 -22.37 -4.36 -11.85
CA MET A 160 -21.61 -5.04 -12.89
C MET A 160 -21.58 -4.25 -14.20
N SER A 161 -22.62 -3.49 -14.56
CA SER A 161 -22.61 -2.65 -15.75
C SER A 161 -21.68 -1.44 -15.60
N ALA A 162 -21.62 -0.79 -14.42
CA ALA A 162 -20.70 0.30 -14.15
C ALA A 162 -19.23 -0.14 -14.25
N ILE A 163 -18.90 -1.37 -13.85
CA ILE A 163 -17.55 -1.95 -14.00
C ILE A 163 -17.22 -2.23 -15.47
N MET A 164 -18.20 -2.55 -16.30
CA MET A 164 -17.98 -2.87 -17.72
C MET A 164 -17.94 -1.65 -18.65
N GLU A 165 -18.64 -0.56 -18.32
CA GLU A 165 -18.68 0.64 -19.18
C GLU A 165 -17.39 1.48 -19.14
N THR A 166 -16.55 1.35 -18.09
CA THR A 166 -15.27 2.05 -17.98
C THR A 166 -14.13 1.41 -18.79
N ASN A 167 -14.31 0.22 -19.34
CA ASN A 167 -13.32 -0.48 -20.17
C ASN A 167 -13.42 -0.17 -21.68
N GLY A 168 -14.18 0.81 -22.09
CA GLY A 168 -14.48 1.11 -23.49
C GLY A 168 -14.25 2.57 -23.91
N LYS A 169 -13.11 3.20 -23.47
CA LYS A 169 -12.60 4.41 -24.17
C LYS A 169 -11.10 4.54 -23.98
#